data_09202d572cae2f144109d7a21754f7a2
#
_entry.id   09202d572cae2f144109d7a21754f7a2
#
_cell.length_a   1.000
_cell.length_b   1.000
_cell.length_c   1.000
_cell.angle_alpha   90.00
_cell.angle_beta   90.00
_cell.angle_gamma   90.00
#
_symmetry.space_group_name_H-M   'P 1'
#
loop_
_entity.id
_entity.type
_entity.pdbx_description
1 polymer ?
#
loop_
_entity_poly.entity_id
_entity_poly.type
_entity_poly.pdbx_seq_one_letter_code
_entity_poly.pdbx_strand_id
1 'polypeptide(L)'
;MSYNIQYGIGLDGRYDLGRITEAVRGADVIALQEVTRNNPRNGNRDMVAEIGEALPEYFAAYGSNFEVNVGSRLEAGRAITTTFQLGNMVLSKTPIHLSRNLLLPRSRSLEAMNFQRGALEALVETPLGFIRFYSTHLDHRSPVERASQIRFLRQRLLNYAFEGGGLSGIPEIGLPDLPYPEAFIVMGDFNMLPGSPEYVELVGRPDHEFGMPLTADLAVDVAQRLNTPDVVTWVDPTRPEDTSRHKRIDYIFTSASLAGSLKRLWVDPQAVGSDHLPIWVEMG
;
A
#
# COMPACT_ATOMS: atom_id res chain seq x y z
N MET A 1 8.67 -2.61 -3.57
CA MET A 1 8.47 -1.19 -3.90
C MET A 1 7.01 -0.79 -3.69
N SER A 2 6.70 0.50 -3.57
CA SER A 2 5.33 1.04 -3.44
C SER A 2 5.08 2.19 -4.40
N TYR A 3 3.85 2.30 -4.92
CA TYR A 3 3.45 3.38 -5.82
C TYR A 3 1.93 3.64 -5.75
N ASN A 4 1.54 4.83 -5.30
CA ASN A 4 0.18 5.33 -5.50
C ASN A 4 0.05 5.77 -6.96
N ILE A 5 -0.83 5.14 -7.73
CA ILE A 5 -0.91 5.29 -9.19
C ILE A 5 -2.00 6.24 -9.67
N GLN A 6 -2.63 7.00 -8.78
CA GLN A 6 -3.63 8.04 -9.10
C GLN A 6 -4.62 7.62 -10.21
N TYR A 7 -5.25 6.47 -10.06
CA TYR A 7 -6.21 5.90 -11.04
C TYR A 7 -5.63 5.72 -12.46
N GLY A 8 -4.30 5.69 -12.63
CA GLY A 8 -3.62 5.64 -13.92
C GLY A 8 -3.47 6.99 -14.64
N ILE A 9 -3.72 8.10 -13.94
CA ILE A 9 -3.68 9.46 -14.53
C ILE A 9 -2.41 10.18 -14.04
N GLY A 10 -1.54 10.51 -14.98
CA GLY A 10 -0.32 11.27 -14.69
C GLY A 10 -0.55 12.77 -14.50
N LEU A 11 0.53 13.51 -14.16
CA LEU A 11 0.51 14.97 -14.02
C LEU A 11 0.04 15.70 -15.29
N ASP A 12 0.13 15.07 -16.45
CA ASP A 12 -0.36 15.57 -17.73
C ASP A 12 -1.88 15.38 -17.93
N GLY A 13 -2.57 14.83 -16.94
CA GLY A 13 -4.00 14.54 -16.98
C GLY A 13 -4.40 13.37 -17.87
N ARG A 14 -3.45 12.58 -18.39
CA ARG A 14 -3.72 11.45 -19.29
C ARG A 14 -3.66 10.13 -18.55
N TYR A 15 -4.63 9.28 -18.85
CA TYR A 15 -4.58 7.89 -18.45
C TYR A 15 -3.54 7.14 -19.30
N ASP A 16 -2.56 6.52 -18.65
CA ASP A 16 -1.56 5.70 -19.33
C ASP A 16 -0.98 4.67 -18.35
N LEU A 17 -1.54 3.47 -18.35
CA LEU A 17 -1.10 2.39 -17.50
C LEU A 17 0.28 1.83 -17.92
N GLY A 18 0.66 1.99 -19.18
CA GLY A 18 1.97 1.57 -19.69
C GLY A 18 3.12 2.25 -18.94
N ARG A 19 2.99 3.57 -18.68
CA ARG A 19 3.98 4.33 -17.88
C ARG A 19 4.11 3.80 -16.45
N ILE A 20 2.99 3.38 -15.85
CA ILE A 20 2.96 2.84 -14.50
C ILE A 20 3.61 1.47 -14.45
N THR A 21 3.22 0.56 -15.36
CA THR A 21 3.75 -0.80 -15.40
C THR A 21 5.23 -0.84 -15.74
N GLU A 22 5.72 0.08 -16.57
CA GLU A 22 7.14 0.24 -16.83
C GLU A 22 7.90 0.73 -15.58
N ALA A 23 7.35 1.71 -14.86
CA ALA A 23 7.97 2.26 -13.65
C ALA A 23 8.07 1.27 -12.49
N VAL A 24 7.25 0.20 -12.46
CA VAL A 24 7.26 -0.80 -11.39
C VAL A 24 7.96 -2.10 -11.78
N ARG A 25 8.24 -2.27 -13.07
CA ARG A 25 8.83 -3.50 -13.62
C ARG A 25 10.20 -3.78 -12.97
N GLY A 26 10.43 -5.04 -12.65
CA GLY A 26 11.69 -5.49 -12.04
C GLY A 26 11.65 -5.65 -10.53
N ALA A 27 10.72 -5.02 -9.81
CA ALA A 27 10.55 -5.29 -8.38
C ALA A 27 10.09 -6.73 -8.14
N ASP A 28 10.50 -7.33 -7.01
CA ASP A 28 10.04 -8.68 -6.66
C ASP A 28 8.65 -8.65 -6.02
N VAL A 29 8.36 -7.61 -5.23
CA VAL A 29 7.04 -7.34 -4.66
C VAL A 29 6.66 -5.88 -4.88
N ILE A 30 5.43 -5.64 -5.35
CA ILE A 30 4.89 -4.32 -5.72
C ILE A 30 3.62 -4.07 -4.91
N ALA A 31 3.55 -2.94 -4.22
CA ALA A 31 2.35 -2.44 -3.56
C ALA A 31 1.80 -1.24 -4.34
N LEU A 32 0.60 -1.37 -4.89
CA LEU A 32 -0.09 -0.29 -5.61
C LEU A 32 -1.27 0.22 -4.80
N GLN A 33 -1.47 1.53 -4.81
CA GLN A 33 -2.62 2.20 -4.22
C GLN A 33 -3.42 2.90 -5.33
N GLU A 34 -4.70 3.19 -5.06
CA GLU A 34 -5.65 3.79 -5.99
C GLU A 34 -5.89 2.96 -7.27
N VAL A 35 -5.80 1.65 -7.14
CA VAL A 35 -6.22 0.73 -8.21
C VAL A 35 -7.74 0.68 -8.25
N THR A 36 -8.33 0.90 -9.44
CA THR A 36 -9.78 1.02 -9.59
C THR A 36 -10.35 0.12 -10.67
N ARG A 37 -11.65 -0.19 -10.51
CA ARG A 37 -12.50 -0.71 -11.58
C ARG A 37 -13.67 0.23 -11.80
N ASN A 38 -14.02 0.49 -13.04
CA ASN A 38 -15.15 1.33 -13.44
C ASN A 38 -15.13 2.73 -12.81
N ASN A 39 -13.94 3.34 -12.70
CA ASN A 39 -13.81 4.72 -12.24
C ASN A 39 -14.17 5.68 -13.37
N PRO A 40 -15.18 6.57 -13.21
CA PRO A 40 -15.53 7.54 -14.25
C PRO A 40 -14.38 8.47 -14.66
N ARG A 41 -13.45 8.75 -13.75
CA ARG A 41 -12.30 9.64 -14.02
C ARG A 41 -11.32 9.08 -15.04
N ASN A 42 -11.19 7.76 -15.13
CA ASN A 42 -10.27 7.11 -16.06
C ASN A 42 -11.00 6.40 -17.22
N GLY A 43 -12.25 6.77 -17.49
CA GLY A 43 -13.02 6.18 -18.58
C GLY A 43 -13.59 4.80 -18.26
N ASN A 44 -13.85 4.51 -16.99
CA ASN A 44 -14.42 3.24 -16.51
C ASN A 44 -13.55 2.01 -16.80
N ARG A 45 -12.23 2.18 -16.74
CA ARG A 45 -11.25 1.11 -16.98
C ARG A 45 -11.30 0.06 -15.87
N ASP A 46 -10.97 -1.18 -16.20
CA ASP A 46 -10.64 -2.24 -15.24
C ASP A 46 -9.12 -2.33 -15.08
N MET A 47 -8.57 -1.51 -14.21
CA MET A 47 -7.13 -1.46 -14.00
C MET A 47 -6.58 -2.77 -13.44
N VAL A 48 -7.37 -3.54 -12.70
CA VAL A 48 -6.93 -4.84 -12.14
C VAL A 48 -6.64 -5.82 -13.28
N ALA A 49 -7.54 -5.88 -14.27
CA ALA A 49 -7.34 -6.72 -15.44
C ALA A 49 -6.16 -6.22 -16.30
N GLU A 50 -6.11 -4.92 -16.58
CA GLU A 50 -5.06 -4.30 -17.39
C GLU A 50 -3.66 -4.46 -16.79
N ILE A 51 -3.51 -4.31 -15.46
CA ILE A 51 -2.24 -4.55 -14.77
C ILE A 51 -1.83 -6.03 -14.89
N GLY A 52 -2.78 -6.96 -14.69
CA GLY A 52 -2.52 -8.39 -14.83
C GLY A 52 -2.08 -8.78 -16.25
N GLU A 53 -2.66 -8.16 -17.28
CA GLU A 53 -2.28 -8.37 -18.67
C GLU A 53 -0.89 -7.77 -18.99
N ALA A 54 -0.56 -6.61 -18.42
CA ALA A 54 0.70 -5.91 -18.67
C ALA A 54 1.88 -6.49 -17.88
N LEU A 55 1.61 -7.18 -16.76
CA LEU A 55 2.61 -7.79 -15.87
C LEU A 55 2.29 -9.28 -15.64
N PRO A 56 2.25 -10.11 -16.70
CA PRO A 56 1.82 -11.51 -16.62
C PRO A 56 2.77 -12.40 -15.80
N GLU A 57 3.98 -11.92 -15.53
CA GLU A 57 4.99 -12.60 -14.71
C GLU A 57 4.76 -12.45 -13.20
N TYR A 58 3.71 -11.71 -12.76
CA TYR A 58 3.41 -11.50 -11.35
C TYR A 58 2.13 -12.21 -10.93
N PHE A 59 2.17 -12.83 -9.77
CA PHE A 59 0.98 -13.21 -9.02
C PHE A 59 0.35 -11.95 -8.40
N ALA A 60 -0.97 -11.85 -8.45
CA ALA A 60 -1.68 -10.63 -8.06
C ALA A 60 -2.75 -10.89 -7.01
N ALA A 61 -2.83 -10.01 -6.01
CA ALA A 61 -3.97 -9.89 -5.11
C ALA A 61 -4.51 -8.46 -5.16
N TYR A 62 -5.84 -8.33 -5.22
CA TYR A 62 -6.54 -7.05 -5.19
C TYR A 62 -7.54 -7.02 -4.05
N GLY A 63 -7.55 -5.94 -3.27
CA GLY A 63 -8.48 -5.70 -2.17
C GLY A 63 -9.29 -4.42 -2.42
N SER A 64 -10.56 -4.57 -2.84
CA SER A 64 -11.48 -3.43 -2.90
C SER A 64 -11.85 -2.96 -1.50
N ASN A 65 -11.75 -1.66 -1.25
CA ASN A 65 -12.13 -1.06 0.01
C ASN A 65 -13.64 -0.75 0.09
N PHE A 66 -14.28 -0.55 -1.06
CA PHE A 66 -15.73 -0.37 -1.19
C PHE A 66 -16.17 -0.61 -2.64
N GLU A 67 -17.47 -0.82 -2.80
CA GLU A 67 -18.13 -0.92 -4.09
C GLU A 67 -19.35 -0.01 -4.16
N VAL A 68 -19.50 0.72 -5.26
CA VAL A 68 -20.64 1.59 -5.51
C VAL A 68 -21.26 1.24 -6.86
N ASN A 69 -22.57 1.04 -6.89
CA ASN A 69 -23.30 0.81 -8.14
C ASN A 69 -23.18 2.02 -9.08
N VAL A 70 -22.67 1.80 -10.28
CA VAL A 70 -22.50 2.84 -11.32
C VAL A 70 -23.17 2.49 -12.64
N GLY A 71 -24.04 1.48 -12.68
CA GLY A 71 -24.72 1.10 -13.92
C GLY A 71 -25.24 -0.34 -13.93
N SER A 72 -25.39 -0.97 -12.78
CA SER A 72 -26.01 -2.31 -12.69
C SER A 72 -27.45 -2.26 -13.21
N ARG A 73 -27.84 -3.25 -14.00
CA ARG A 73 -29.13 -3.30 -14.68
C ARG A 73 -29.59 -4.73 -14.94
N LEU A 74 -30.86 -4.88 -15.25
CA LEU A 74 -31.37 -6.11 -15.86
C LEU A 74 -31.29 -5.99 -17.40
N GLU A 75 -30.69 -6.98 -18.04
CA GLU A 75 -30.59 -7.07 -19.48
C GLU A 75 -31.01 -8.48 -19.92
N ALA A 76 -32.06 -8.56 -20.73
CA ALA A 76 -32.66 -9.83 -21.16
C ALA A 76 -32.95 -10.82 -20.01
N GLY A 77 -33.40 -10.33 -18.85
CA GLY A 77 -33.71 -11.12 -17.66
C GLY A 77 -32.48 -11.52 -16.82
N ARG A 78 -31.27 -11.08 -17.18
CA ARG A 78 -30.02 -11.32 -16.41
C ARG A 78 -29.59 -10.06 -15.67
N ALA A 79 -29.20 -10.20 -14.43
CA ALA A 79 -28.58 -9.12 -13.68
C ALA A 79 -27.14 -8.88 -14.20
N ILE A 80 -26.88 -7.66 -14.65
CA ILE A 80 -25.55 -7.17 -14.99
C ILE A 80 -25.11 -6.25 -13.87
N THR A 81 -24.13 -6.65 -13.09
CA THR A 81 -23.56 -5.85 -12.01
C THR A 81 -22.42 -4.99 -12.54
N THR A 82 -22.52 -3.69 -12.36
CA THR A 82 -21.46 -2.73 -12.69
C THR A 82 -21.20 -1.85 -11.47
N THR A 83 -20.05 -2.06 -10.82
CA THR A 83 -19.66 -1.32 -9.62
C THR A 83 -18.36 -0.57 -9.83
N PHE A 84 -18.29 0.65 -9.33
CA PHE A 84 -17.02 1.33 -9.11
C PHE A 84 -16.35 0.73 -7.87
N GLN A 85 -15.12 0.30 -8.02
CA GLN A 85 -14.29 -0.21 -6.95
C GLN A 85 -13.02 0.64 -6.84
N LEU A 86 -12.56 0.88 -5.61
CA LEU A 86 -11.27 1.48 -5.32
C LEU A 86 -10.59 0.66 -4.22
N GLY A 87 -9.32 0.32 -4.44
CA GLY A 87 -8.58 -0.51 -3.50
C GLY A 87 -7.07 -0.46 -3.68
N ASN A 88 -6.44 -1.43 -3.05
CA ASN A 88 -5.01 -1.66 -3.11
C ASN A 88 -4.71 -2.97 -3.83
N MET A 89 -3.51 -3.08 -4.41
CA MET A 89 -3.06 -4.28 -5.08
C MET A 89 -1.66 -4.64 -4.60
N VAL A 90 -1.39 -5.93 -4.48
CA VAL A 90 -0.05 -6.49 -4.27
C VAL A 90 0.25 -7.42 -5.42
N LEU A 91 1.41 -7.21 -6.03
CA LEU A 91 1.95 -8.07 -7.06
C LEU A 91 3.24 -8.72 -6.54
N SER A 92 3.48 -9.98 -6.85
CA SER A 92 4.67 -10.72 -6.42
C SER A 92 5.17 -11.64 -7.52
N LYS A 93 6.50 -11.74 -7.71
CA LYS A 93 7.11 -12.73 -8.62
C LYS A 93 7.03 -14.16 -8.08
N THR A 94 6.82 -14.32 -6.78
CA THR A 94 6.57 -15.62 -6.15
C THR A 94 5.11 -15.75 -5.73
N PRO A 95 4.57 -16.98 -5.57
CA PRO A 95 3.17 -17.16 -5.21
C PRO A 95 2.75 -16.42 -3.94
N ILE A 96 1.57 -15.83 -3.97
CA ILE A 96 0.92 -15.26 -2.79
C ILE A 96 0.15 -16.39 -2.10
N HIS A 97 0.61 -16.82 -0.92
CA HIS A 97 0.04 -17.95 -0.19
C HIS A 97 -1.29 -17.63 0.51
N LEU A 98 -1.45 -16.38 0.93
CA LEU A 98 -2.67 -15.87 1.58
C LEU A 98 -2.81 -14.40 1.25
N SER A 99 -4.02 -13.93 1.02
CA SER A 99 -4.32 -12.50 1.01
C SER A 99 -5.62 -12.22 1.77
N ARG A 100 -5.68 -11.06 2.44
CA ARG A 100 -6.92 -10.53 3.04
C ARG A 100 -6.93 -9.01 2.97
N ASN A 101 -8.10 -8.42 2.77
CA ASN A 101 -8.24 -6.96 2.82
C ASN A 101 -8.76 -6.53 4.19
N LEU A 102 -7.97 -5.76 4.92
CA LEU A 102 -8.31 -5.19 6.22
C LEU A 102 -8.95 -3.82 6.01
N LEU A 103 -10.25 -3.70 6.20
CA LEU A 103 -10.92 -2.40 6.17
C LEU A 103 -10.52 -1.59 7.42
N LEU A 104 -10.01 -0.38 7.20
CA LEU A 104 -9.53 0.48 8.26
C LEU A 104 -10.67 1.27 8.92
N PRO A 105 -10.52 1.70 10.19
CA PRO A 105 -11.48 2.57 10.85
C PRO A 105 -11.80 3.81 10.02
N ARG A 106 -13.08 4.19 10.02
CA ARG A 106 -13.59 5.32 9.25
C ARG A 106 -14.63 6.09 10.06
N SER A 107 -14.60 7.41 9.94
CA SER A 107 -15.64 8.31 10.42
C SER A 107 -16.37 8.97 9.24
N ARG A 108 -17.63 9.38 9.47
CA ARG A 108 -18.40 10.08 8.46
C ARG A 108 -17.96 11.54 8.37
N SER A 109 -17.44 11.97 7.21
CA SER A 109 -17.28 13.38 6.87
C SER A 109 -18.59 13.95 6.32
N LEU A 110 -18.94 15.18 6.67
CA LEU A 110 -20.13 15.87 6.17
C LEU A 110 -19.82 16.93 5.10
N GLU A 111 -18.58 17.40 5.06
CA GLU A 111 -18.17 18.54 4.23
C GLU A 111 -17.27 18.17 3.06
N ALA A 112 -16.67 16.98 3.11
CA ALA A 112 -15.71 16.55 2.10
C ALA A 112 -15.85 15.06 1.80
N MET A 113 -15.45 14.69 0.59
CA MET A 113 -15.38 13.31 0.17
C MET A 113 -14.38 12.55 1.04
N ASN A 114 -14.83 11.46 1.65
CA ASN A 114 -14.04 10.53 2.44
C ASN A 114 -14.39 9.10 2.01
N PHE A 115 -13.38 8.33 1.65
CA PHE A 115 -13.53 6.95 1.20
C PHE A 115 -13.21 5.97 2.33
N GLN A 116 -13.82 4.79 2.28
CA GLN A 116 -13.33 3.66 3.05
C GLN A 116 -11.88 3.36 2.65
N ARG A 117 -11.00 3.30 3.64
CA ARG A 117 -9.58 2.93 3.47
C ARG A 117 -9.37 1.48 3.87
N GLY A 118 -8.28 0.89 3.35
CA GLY A 118 -7.93 -0.49 3.63
C GLY A 118 -6.44 -0.74 3.57
N ALA A 119 -6.05 -1.90 4.10
CA ALA A 119 -4.72 -2.47 3.96
C ALA A 119 -4.85 -3.89 3.41
N LEU A 120 -4.36 -4.11 2.22
CA LEU A 120 -4.31 -5.43 1.61
C LEU A 120 -3.06 -6.15 2.09
N GLU A 121 -3.26 -7.22 2.86
CA GLU A 121 -2.22 -8.12 3.32
C GLU A 121 -1.99 -9.22 2.29
N ALA A 122 -0.73 -9.57 2.04
CA ALA A 122 -0.29 -10.69 1.23
C ALA A 122 0.87 -11.43 1.92
N LEU A 123 0.72 -12.72 2.14
CA LEU A 123 1.78 -13.59 2.66
C LEU A 123 2.58 -14.16 1.49
N VAL A 124 3.86 -13.86 1.44
CA VAL A 124 4.76 -14.24 0.34
C VAL A 124 6.01 -14.89 0.89
N GLU A 125 6.44 -15.98 0.27
CA GLU A 125 7.72 -16.61 0.53
C GLU A 125 8.84 -15.91 -0.26
N THR A 126 9.90 -15.52 0.44
CA THR A 126 11.04 -14.80 -0.11
C THR A 126 12.35 -15.48 0.27
N PRO A 127 13.50 -15.10 -0.31
CA PRO A 127 14.80 -15.59 0.17
C PRO A 127 15.10 -15.26 1.65
N LEU A 128 14.39 -14.28 2.23
CA LEU A 128 14.49 -13.91 3.66
C LEU A 128 13.45 -14.68 4.53
N GLY A 129 12.77 -15.67 3.96
CA GLY A 129 11.66 -16.40 4.58
C GLY A 129 10.28 -15.83 4.24
N PHE A 130 9.26 -16.32 4.96
CA PHE A 130 7.90 -15.79 4.79
C PHE A 130 7.78 -14.38 5.36
N ILE A 131 7.26 -13.47 4.56
CA ILE A 131 7.04 -12.06 4.93
C ILE A 131 5.59 -11.69 4.60
N ARG A 132 4.95 -10.95 5.51
CA ARG A 132 3.66 -10.32 5.26
C ARG A 132 3.88 -8.95 4.63
N PHE A 133 3.42 -8.80 3.39
CA PHE A 133 3.43 -7.53 2.68
C PHE A 133 2.07 -6.86 2.80
N TYR A 134 2.06 -5.56 3.02
CA TYR A 134 0.84 -4.78 3.08
C TYR A 134 0.91 -3.63 2.10
N SER A 135 -0.15 -3.47 1.28
CA SER A 135 -0.40 -2.26 0.51
C SER A 135 -1.52 -1.47 1.18
N THR A 136 -1.25 -0.23 1.61
CA THR A 136 -2.22 0.59 2.33
C THR A 136 -2.31 2.00 1.77
N HIS A 137 -3.48 2.63 1.95
CA HIS A 137 -3.69 4.04 1.66
C HIS A 137 -4.55 4.63 2.78
N LEU A 138 -3.97 5.52 3.59
CA LEU A 138 -4.65 6.14 4.73
C LEU A 138 -5.47 7.37 4.33
N ASP A 139 -6.29 7.87 5.26
CA ASP A 139 -7.10 9.05 5.02
C ASP A 139 -6.25 10.29 4.74
N HIS A 140 -6.64 11.05 3.71
CA HIS A 140 -5.88 12.23 3.25
C HIS A 140 -6.28 13.53 3.95
N ARG A 141 -7.40 13.55 4.70
CA ARG A 141 -7.95 14.79 5.26
C ARG A 141 -7.87 14.88 6.77
N SER A 142 -8.19 13.79 7.47
CA SER A 142 -8.35 13.79 8.91
C SER A 142 -7.16 13.16 9.63
N PRO A 143 -6.32 13.94 10.34
CA PRO A 143 -5.26 13.36 11.17
C PRO A 143 -5.81 12.48 12.30
N VAL A 144 -7.02 12.77 12.80
CA VAL A 144 -7.68 11.93 13.81
C VAL A 144 -8.06 10.57 13.25
N GLU A 145 -8.58 10.54 12.01
CA GLU A 145 -8.89 9.28 11.33
C GLU A 145 -7.61 8.50 11.02
N ARG A 146 -6.57 9.16 10.48
CA ARG A 146 -5.25 8.53 10.27
C ARG A 146 -4.67 7.92 11.54
N ALA A 147 -4.72 8.64 12.66
CA ALA A 147 -4.25 8.12 13.95
C ALA A 147 -5.03 6.87 14.38
N SER A 148 -6.34 6.82 14.12
CA SER A 148 -7.16 5.63 14.36
C SER A 148 -6.78 4.47 13.45
N GLN A 149 -6.53 4.75 12.16
CA GLN A 149 -6.08 3.78 11.16
C GLN A 149 -4.69 3.23 11.49
N ILE A 150 -3.76 4.07 11.93
CA ILE A 150 -2.42 3.66 12.37
C ILE A 150 -2.49 2.74 13.59
N ARG A 151 -3.29 3.08 14.63
CA ARG A 151 -3.44 2.21 15.81
C ARG A 151 -4.00 0.83 15.43
N PHE A 152 -4.99 0.81 14.54
CA PHE A 152 -5.55 -0.44 14.03
C PHE A 152 -4.49 -1.26 13.29
N LEU A 153 -3.76 -0.64 12.34
CA LEU A 153 -2.70 -1.30 11.58
C LEU A 153 -1.61 -1.83 12.51
N ARG A 154 -1.09 -0.99 13.41
CA ARG A 154 -0.06 -1.38 14.38
C ARG A 154 -0.48 -2.62 15.16
N GLN A 155 -1.73 -2.67 15.64
CA GLN A 155 -2.26 -3.84 16.34
C GLN A 155 -2.24 -5.09 15.45
N ARG A 156 -2.67 -4.98 14.17
CA ARG A 156 -2.68 -6.12 13.24
C ARG A 156 -1.27 -6.58 12.89
N LEU A 157 -0.34 -5.65 12.69
CA LEU A 157 1.06 -5.94 12.39
C LEU A 157 1.75 -6.72 13.53
N LEU A 158 1.55 -6.28 14.77
CA LEU A 158 2.29 -6.81 15.92
C LEU A 158 1.65 -8.06 16.54
N ASN A 159 0.34 -8.24 16.44
CA ASN A 159 -0.36 -9.36 17.05
C ASN A 159 -0.66 -10.51 16.07
N TYR A 160 -0.05 -10.54 14.92
CA TYR A 160 -0.35 -11.50 13.87
C TYR A 160 -0.22 -12.96 14.32
N ALA A 161 0.81 -13.29 15.08
CA ALA A 161 1.02 -14.64 15.60
C ALA A 161 -0.12 -15.11 16.54
N PHE A 162 -0.75 -14.16 17.25
CA PHE A 162 -1.89 -14.46 18.14
C PHE A 162 -3.23 -14.48 17.40
N GLU A 163 -3.35 -13.73 16.31
CA GLU A 163 -4.58 -13.66 15.52
C GLU A 163 -4.73 -14.83 14.55
N GLY A 164 -3.61 -15.46 14.17
CA GLY A 164 -3.60 -16.54 13.19
C GLY A 164 -3.85 -16.06 11.74
N GLY A 165 -3.58 -14.79 11.44
CA GLY A 165 -3.75 -14.23 10.09
C GLY A 165 -5.20 -14.22 9.63
N GLY A 166 -5.42 -14.52 8.34
CA GLY A 166 -6.76 -14.64 7.74
C GLY A 166 -7.38 -16.03 7.89
N LEU A 167 -6.60 -17.03 8.30
CA LEU A 167 -7.01 -18.42 8.30
C LEU A 167 -6.07 -19.24 9.21
N SER A 168 -6.63 -20.17 9.96
CA SER A 168 -5.89 -21.13 10.78
C SER A 168 -6.57 -22.50 10.75
N GLY A 169 -5.81 -23.59 11.04
CA GLY A 169 -6.36 -24.94 11.09
C GLY A 169 -6.77 -25.51 9.71
N ILE A 170 -6.19 -25.01 8.64
CA ILE A 170 -6.55 -25.40 7.27
C ILE A 170 -6.20 -26.85 6.87
N PRO A 171 -5.34 -27.62 7.59
CA PRO A 171 -5.23 -29.05 7.35
C PRO A 171 -6.53 -29.83 7.48
N GLU A 172 -7.52 -29.33 8.25
CA GLU A 172 -8.85 -29.94 8.34
C GLU A 172 -9.58 -30.03 6.98
N ILE A 173 -9.26 -29.13 6.05
CA ILE A 173 -9.80 -29.13 4.68
C ILE A 173 -8.79 -29.60 3.63
N GLY A 174 -7.69 -30.25 4.07
CA GLY A 174 -6.69 -30.84 3.18
C GLY A 174 -5.70 -29.87 2.56
N LEU A 175 -5.60 -28.63 3.05
CA LEU A 175 -4.60 -27.65 2.63
C LEU A 175 -3.37 -27.68 3.57
N PRO A 176 -2.17 -27.34 3.07
CA PRO A 176 -0.99 -27.25 3.91
C PRO A 176 -1.13 -26.11 4.93
N ASP A 177 -0.59 -26.30 6.13
CA ASP A 177 -0.54 -25.24 7.12
C ASP A 177 0.27 -24.03 6.62
N LEU A 178 -0.16 -22.84 7.01
CA LEU A 178 0.53 -21.61 6.68
C LEU A 178 1.32 -21.09 7.89
N PRO A 179 2.52 -20.55 7.67
CA PRO A 179 3.29 -19.96 8.75
C PRO A 179 2.69 -18.64 9.22
N TYR A 180 2.98 -18.29 10.48
CA TYR A 180 2.60 -17.01 11.09
C TYR A 180 3.83 -16.14 11.38
N PRO A 181 4.50 -15.61 10.33
CA PRO A 181 5.75 -14.86 10.51
C PRO A 181 5.50 -13.54 11.25
N GLU A 182 6.42 -13.19 12.15
CA GLU A 182 6.45 -11.84 12.74
C GLU A 182 6.93 -10.79 11.72
N ALA A 183 7.72 -11.22 10.74
CA ALA A 183 8.26 -10.36 9.70
C ALA A 183 7.15 -9.74 8.84
N PHE A 184 7.18 -8.42 8.71
CA PHE A 184 6.28 -7.67 7.85
C PHE A 184 6.96 -6.51 7.14
N ILE A 185 6.39 -6.13 5.99
CA ILE A 185 6.69 -4.89 5.27
C ILE A 185 5.35 -4.23 4.94
N VAL A 186 5.11 -3.04 5.49
CA VAL A 186 3.93 -2.24 5.15
C VAL A 186 4.34 -1.05 4.30
N MET A 187 3.68 -0.90 3.16
CA MET A 187 4.01 0.05 2.12
C MET A 187 2.77 0.80 1.67
N GLY A 188 2.91 2.06 1.29
CA GLY A 188 1.81 2.79 0.70
C GLY A 188 1.85 4.29 0.93
N ASP A 189 0.72 4.91 0.57
CA ASP A 189 0.43 6.31 0.84
C ASP A 189 -0.20 6.45 2.23
N PHE A 190 0.59 6.95 3.16
CA PHE A 190 0.14 7.15 4.55
C PHE A 190 -0.46 8.54 4.77
N ASN A 191 -0.40 9.44 3.79
CA ASN A 191 -0.92 10.80 3.88
C ASN A 191 -0.50 11.55 5.16
N MET A 192 0.62 11.17 5.76
CA MET A 192 1.20 11.77 6.97
C MET A 192 2.60 12.30 6.70
N LEU A 193 3.03 13.28 7.45
CA LEU A 193 4.41 13.79 7.37
C LEU A 193 5.31 13.09 8.40
N PRO A 194 6.63 13.01 8.15
CA PRO A 194 7.58 12.57 9.15
C PRO A 194 7.44 13.41 10.44
N GLY A 195 7.46 12.72 11.59
CA GLY A 195 7.33 13.37 12.90
C GLY A 195 5.90 13.78 13.30
N SER A 196 4.89 13.59 12.46
CA SER A 196 3.50 13.80 12.86
C SER A 196 3.08 12.86 13.99
N PRO A 197 2.04 13.19 14.78
CA PRO A 197 1.59 12.32 15.86
C PRO A 197 1.29 10.87 15.42
N GLU A 198 0.63 10.71 14.28
CA GLU A 198 0.32 9.40 13.71
C GLU A 198 1.58 8.64 13.23
N TYR A 199 2.58 9.34 12.71
CA TYR A 199 3.88 8.76 12.39
C TYR A 199 4.59 8.25 13.67
N VAL A 200 4.63 9.08 14.72
CA VAL A 200 5.24 8.73 16.01
C VAL A 200 4.53 7.54 16.67
N GLU A 201 3.21 7.41 16.52
CA GLU A 201 2.43 6.27 17.00
C GLU A 201 2.93 4.93 16.40
N LEU A 202 3.41 4.95 15.15
CA LEU A 202 3.86 3.75 14.43
C LEU A 202 5.34 3.43 14.69
N VAL A 203 6.21 4.44 14.68
CA VAL A 203 7.67 4.25 14.72
C VAL A 203 8.32 4.64 16.06
N GLY A 204 7.57 5.25 16.97
CA GLY A 204 8.10 5.78 18.23
C GLY A 204 8.78 7.15 18.09
N ARG A 205 9.41 7.58 19.16
CA ARG A 205 10.19 8.83 19.20
C ARG A 205 11.68 8.51 19.30
N PRO A 206 12.53 9.30 18.65
CA PRO A 206 13.96 9.17 18.86
C PRO A 206 14.31 9.56 20.31
N ASP A 207 15.21 8.82 20.92
CA ASP A 207 15.90 9.23 22.11
C ASP A 207 16.92 10.33 21.76
N HIS A 208 17.12 11.30 22.66
CA HIS A 208 17.99 12.43 22.37
C HIS A 208 19.48 12.05 22.31
N GLU A 209 19.87 10.94 22.94
CA GLU A 209 21.25 10.46 23.01
C GLU A 209 21.48 9.28 22.05
N PHE A 210 20.52 8.34 21.99
CA PHE A 210 20.66 7.08 21.26
C PHE A 210 19.93 7.02 19.92
N GLY A 211 19.18 8.08 19.55
CA GLY A 211 18.41 8.14 18.31
C GLY A 211 17.19 7.21 18.33
N MET A 212 16.82 6.63 17.17
CA MET A 212 15.68 5.72 17.08
C MET A 212 16.03 4.32 17.58
N PRO A 213 15.39 3.87 18.67
CA PRO A 213 15.60 2.51 19.16
C PRO A 213 15.02 1.47 18.19
N LEU A 214 15.69 0.34 18.07
CA LEU A 214 15.15 -0.80 17.34
C LEU A 214 14.45 -1.74 18.34
N THR A 215 13.13 -1.70 18.35
CA THR A 215 12.30 -2.48 19.28
C THR A 215 11.28 -3.32 18.52
N ALA A 216 10.88 -4.46 19.09
CA ALA A 216 9.97 -5.40 18.41
C ALA A 216 8.51 -4.88 18.33
N ASP A 217 8.15 -3.89 19.12
CA ASP A 217 6.80 -3.31 19.22
C ASP A 217 6.60 -2.04 18.39
N LEU A 218 7.59 -1.65 17.59
CA LEU A 218 7.55 -0.51 16.69
C LEU A 218 7.93 -0.92 15.26
N ALA A 219 7.36 -0.23 14.29
CA ALA A 219 7.78 -0.36 12.90
C ALA A 219 9.04 0.48 12.64
N VAL A 220 9.88 0.00 11.73
CA VAL A 220 11.12 0.68 11.32
C VAL A 220 10.85 1.45 10.03
N ASP A 221 10.99 2.77 10.05
CA ASP A 221 11.00 3.58 8.84
C ASP A 221 12.29 3.32 8.05
N VAL A 222 12.16 2.73 6.88
CA VAL A 222 13.30 2.32 6.06
C VAL A 222 14.14 3.52 5.62
N ALA A 223 13.51 4.64 5.25
CA ALA A 223 14.25 5.84 4.82
C ALA A 223 15.05 6.44 5.98
N GLN A 224 14.48 6.48 7.19
CA GLN A 224 15.19 6.95 8.37
C GLN A 224 16.33 6.00 8.74
N ARG A 225 16.09 4.69 8.70
CA ARG A 225 17.09 3.66 9.02
C ARG A 225 18.29 3.69 8.08
N LEU A 226 18.07 4.02 6.81
CA LEU A 226 19.11 4.11 5.76
C LEU A 226 19.68 5.52 5.58
N ASN A 227 19.35 6.47 6.49
CA ASN A 227 19.78 7.87 6.42
C ASN A 227 19.42 8.58 5.10
N THR A 228 18.22 8.28 4.58
CA THR A 228 17.64 8.94 3.40
C THR A 228 16.27 9.57 3.72
N PRO A 229 16.14 10.39 4.79
CA PRO A 229 14.84 10.85 5.28
C PRO A 229 14.16 11.88 4.35
N ASP A 230 14.94 12.57 3.51
CA ASP A 230 14.49 13.73 2.71
C ASP A 230 13.97 13.33 1.32
N VAL A 231 13.64 12.05 1.09
CA VAL A 231 13.05 11.62 -0.18
C VAL A 231 11.69 12.26 -0.40
N VAL A 232 11.44 12.74 -1.60
CA VAL A 232 10.14 13.24 -2.06
C VAL A 232 9.38 12.09 -2.70
N THR A 233 8.11 11.90 -2.33
CA THR A 233 7.26 10.86 -2.89
C THR A 233 5.97 11.41 -3.50
N TRP A 234 5.64 12.68 -3.28
CA TRP A 234 4.48 13.35 -3.84
C TRP A 234 4.82 14.74 -4.36
N VAL A 235 4.35 15.03 -5.56
CA VAL A 235 4.50 16.30 -6.27
C VAL A 235 3.15 17.00 -6.28
N ASP A 236 3.10 18.28 -5.89
CA ASP A 236 1.84 19.04 -5.94
C ASP A 236 1.37 19.18 -7.41
N PRO A 237 0.28 18.53 -7.82
CA PRO A 237 -0.14 18.56 -9.23
C PRO A 237 -0.66 19.93 -9.68
N THR A 238 -0.92 20.85 -8.74
CA THR A 238 -1.34 22.22 -9.07
C THR A 238 -0.15 23.15 -9.35
N ARG A 239 1.05 22.80 -8.84
CA ARG A 239 2.29 23.55 -8.98
C ARG A 239 3.49 22.59 -8.98
N PRO A 240 3.63 21.75 -9.99
CA PRO A 240 4.67 20.72 -10.02
C PRO A 240 6.09 21.27 -10.05
N GLU A 241 6.28 22.53 -10.45
CA GLU A 241 7.57 23.23 -10.46
C GLU A 241 7.99 23.78 -9.08
N ASP A 242 7.05 23.90 -8.13
CA ASP A 242 7.30 24.42 -6.78
C ASP A 242 7.71 23.29 -5.83
N THR A 243 9.00 22.97 -5.80
CA THR A 243 9.54 21.88 -4.98
C THR A 243 9.34 22.08 -3.47
N SER A 244 9.07 23.31 -3.00
CA SER A 244 8.78 23.59 -1.59
C SER A 244 7.44 22.98 -1.12
N ARG A 245 6.59 22.61 -2.06
CA ARG A 245 5.29 21.99 -1.81
C ARG A 245 5.31 20.46 -1.88
N HIS A 246 6.42 19.91 -2.39
CA HIS A 246 6.59 18.47 -2.47
C HIS A 246 6.70 17.85 -1.08
N LYS A 247 6.26 16.60 -0.94
CA LYS A 247 6.15 15.93 0.36
C LYS A 247 6.67 14.50 0.29
N ARG A 248 7.06 14.01 1.45
CA ARG A 248 7.18 12.59 1.71
C ARG A 248 5.92 12.13 2.44
N ILE A 249 5.04 11.42 1.76
CA ILE A 249 3.80 10.85 2.31
C ILE A 249 3.63 9.37 2.00
N ASP A 250 4.46 8.83 1.10
CA ASP A 250 4.58 7.40 0.87
C ASP A 250 5.75 6.83 1.66
N TYR A 251 5.55 5.65 2.21
CA TYR A 251 6.52 5.02 3.11
C TYR A 251 6.66 3.54 2.84
N ILE A 252 7.82 3.02 3.23
CA ILE A 252 8.07 1.60 3.45
C ILE A 252 8.50 1.46 4.92
N PHE A 253 7.70 0.75 5.70
CA PHE A 253 8.02 0.38 7.07
C PHE A 253 8.22 -1.14 7.16
N THR A 254 9.14 -1.57 8.02
CA THR A 254 9.41 -2.99 8.25
C THR A 254 9.30 -3.34 9.73
N SER A 255 9.15 -4.63 10.03
CA SER A 255 9.42 -5.15 11.36
C SER A 255 10.90 -4.98 11.73
N ALA A 256 11.18 -4.89 13.03
CA ALA A 256 12.56 -4.77 13.54
C ALA A 256 13.45 -5.95 13.10
N SER A 257 12.87 -7.15 12.95
CA SER A 257 13.60 -8.35 12.51
C SER A 257 14.21 -8.23 11.11
N LEU A 258 13.63 -7.39 10.24
CA LEU A 258 14.13 -7.16 8.88
C LEU A 258 15.11 -5.98 8.77
N ALA A 259 15.33 -5.22 9.85
CA ALA A 259 16.17 -4.01 9.82
C ALA A 259 17.63 -4.26 9.41
N GLY A 260 18.15 -5.45 9.67
CA GLY A 260 19.50 -5.86 9.28
C GLY A 260 19.66 -6.24 7.81
N SER A 261 18.56 -6.50 7.11
CA SER A 261 18.54 -6.86 5.69
C SER A 261 18.38 -5.65 4.77
N LEU A 262 18.16 -4.46 5.30
CA LEU A 262 18.00 -3.23 4.51
C LEU A 262 19.32 -2.78 3.90
N LYS A 263 19.37 -2.58 2.58
CA LYS A 263 20.59 -2.16 1.86
C LYS A 263 20.48 -0.76 1.28
N ARG A 264 19.39 -0.48 0.56
CA ARG A 264 19.21 0.77 -0.15
C ARG A 264 17.74 1.14 -0.26
N LEU A 265 17.45 2.44 -0.19
CA LEU A 265 16.14 3.02 -0.54
C LEU A 265 16.36 4.14 -1.55
N TRP A 266 15.47 4.23 -2.53
CA TRP A 266 15.44 5.34 -3.49
C TRP A 266 14.03 5.60 -3.98
N VAL A 267 13.84 6.75 -4.58
CA VAL A 267 12.63 7.15 -5.30
C VAL A 267 13.01 7.35 -6.75
N ASP A 268 12.15 6.93 -7.69
CA ASP A 268 12.36 7.21 -9.11
C ASP A 268 11.71 8.54 -9.50
N PRO A 269 12.51 9.62 -9.69
CA PRO A 269 11.99 10.93 -10.03
C PRO A 269 11.58 11.04 -11.51
N GLN A 270 11.84 10.03 -12.34
CA GLN A 270 11.50 10.01 -13.76
C GLN A 270 10.10 9.40 -14.02
N ALA A 271 9.48 8.81 -13.02
CA ALA A 271 8.15 8.26 -13.13
C ALA A 271 7.11 9.39 -13.33
N VAL A 272 6.38 9.35 -14.43
CA VAL A 272 5.41 10.40 -14.82
C VAL A 272 3.97 9.89 -14.86
N GLY A 273 3.72 8.67 -14.35
CA GLY A 273 2.41 8.01 -14.41
C GLY A 273 1.43 8.45 -13.32
N SER A 274 1.87 9.24 -12.34
CA SER A 274 1.08 9.69 -11.17
C SER A 274 1.61 11.03 -10.67
N ASP A 275 0.91 11.68 -9.74
CA ASP A 275 1.43 12.77 -8.90
C ASP A 275 2.27 12.25 -7.72
N HIS A 276 2.30 10.96 -7.50
CA HIS A 276 3.25 10.29 -6.63
C HIS A 276 4.47 9.76 -7.41
N LEU A 277 5.55 9.48 -6.69
CA LEU A 277 6.77 8.88 -7.22
C LEU A 277 6.97 7.49 -6.56
N PRO A 278 7.33 6.47 -7.34
CA PRO A 278 7.52 5.13 -6.80
C PRO A 278 8.73 5.08 -5.86
N ILE A 279 8.51 4.53 -4.67
CA ILE A 279 9.55 4.33 -3.65
C ILE A 279 9.99 2.87 -3.63
N TRP A 280 11.28 2.66 -3.62
CA TRP A 280 11.94 1.36 -3.74
C TRP A 280 12.79 1.05 -2.54
N VAL A 281 12.87 -0.22 -2.17
CA VAL A 281 13.83 -0.74 -1.20
C VAL A 281 14.50 -1.98 -1.75
N GLU A 282 15.80 -2.08 -1.55
CA GLU A 282 16.61 -3.28 -1.76
C GLU A 282 16.94 -3.91 -0.42
N MET A 283 16.77 -5.22 -0.34
CA MET A 283 16.99 -6.04 0.85
C MET A 283 17.83 -7.29 0.51
N GLY A 284 18.50 -7.86 1.51
CA GLY A 284 19.27 -9.10 1.32
C GLY A 284 20.47 -9.28 2.23
#